data_5dc7ffa870c552862697985d7ecd972c
#
_entry.id   5dc7ffa870c552862697985d7ecd972c
#
_cell.length_a   1.000
_cell.length_b   1.000
_cell.length_c   1.000
_cell.angle_alpha   90.00
_cell.angle_beta   90.00
_cell.angle_gamma   90.00
#
_symmetry.space_group_name_H-M   'P 1'
#
loop_
_entity.id
_entity.type
_entity.pdbx_description
1 polymer ?
#
loop_
_entity_poly.entity_id
_entity_poly.type
_entity_poly.pdbx_seq_one_letter_code
_entity_poly.pdbx_strand_id
1 'polypeptide(L)'
;MNNYRKFNLAVLSVSFPGLLACGLFNIVIDPYDIFNSYELPGVNQLKTEKFKNLKLFKAIDITKIKPKTIFLGSSRAGIGLNPTHPAIVNQPAYNLALSGGNIYEAKRYFKHALANQPELETVVLGIDLFMFNELKVNELDLNEERLEISNILPQDLLSITLSLDAIYASANTIKSNLNPNAYHLFKENGMHYTSYSERHPPQIINRFKKSISEYFKTDGYYKEYHLSNEFLSDLQEIVSVCKKLNIDIKIFISPSHATQWEAARAAGLWSIFEEWKREVVEIIPVWDFSGYNSITAEPISEDMKNYWDNSHYRKEVGDLVLNRLFHYQEEMVPDDFGVLITPTNVEDHLSQIRTEQASWTKKDPDKVKFVEDLKPEK
;
A
#
# COMPACT_ATOMS: atom_id res chain seq x y z
N MET A 1 19.76 1.47 -55.81
CA MET A 1 18.57 1.11 -55.01
C MET A 1 18.53 -0.35 -54.50
N ASN A 2 19.11 -1.29 -55.21
CA ASN A 2 19.02 -2.73 -54.83
C ASN A 2 19.81 -3.12 -53.55
N ASN A 3 20.99 -2.51 -53.30
CA ASN A 3 21.84 -2.88 -52.15
C ASN A 3 21.27 -2.46 -50.80
N TYR A 4 20.65 -1.32 -50.66
CA TYR A 4 20.01 -0.86 -49.42
C TYR A 4 18.79 -1.71 -49.10
N ARG A 5 18.01 -2.15 -50.08
CA ARG A 5 16.89 -3.08 -49.87
C ARG A 5 17.37 -4.44 -49.37
N LYS A 6 18.47 -5.00 -49.94
CA LYS A 6 19.05 -6.26 -49.46
C LYS A 6 19.62 -6.13 -48.07
N PHE A 7 20.30 -5.01 -47.77
CA PHE A 7 20.80 -4.73 -46.41
C PHE A 7 19.67 -4.62 -45.41
N ASN A 8 18.63 -3.81 -45.68
CA ASN A 8 17.48 -3.67 -44.80
C ASN A 8 16.75 -5.01 -44.57
N LEU A 9 16.58 -5.82 -45.63
CA LEU A 9 16.00 -7.15 -45.50
C LEU A 9 16.86 -8.08 -44.67
N ALA A 10 18.17 -8.03 -44.80
CA ALA A 10 19.12 -8.85 -44.00
C ALA A 10 19.03 -8.41 -42.51
N VAL A 11 19.03 -7.10 -42.21
CA VAL A 11 18.88 -6.59 -40.86
C VAL A 11 17.55 -7.04 -40.28
N LEU A 12 16.44 -6.84 -40.99
CA LEU A 12 15.11 -7.24 -40.53
C LEU A 12 15.00 -8.78 -40.32
N SER A 13 15.61 -9.58 -41.20
CA SER A 13 15.57 -11.06 -41.09
C SER A 13 16.32 -11.61 -39.89
N VAL A 14 17.26 -10.85 -39.32
CA VAL A 14 18.01 -11.22 -38.11
C VAL A 14 17.36 -10.58 -36.86
N SER A 15 17.00 -9.29 -36.93
CA SER A 15 16.49 -8.56 -35.78
C SER A 15 15.07 -8.99 -35.39
N PHE A 16 14.19 -9.23 -36.37
CA PHE A 16 12.82 -9.60 -36.09
C PHE A 16 12.65 -10.93 -35.36
N PRO A 17 13.29 -12.05 -35.80
CA PRO A 17 13.24 -13.30 -35.04
C PRO A 17 13.84 -13.18 -33.65
N GLY A 18 14.91 -12.40 -33.47
CA GLY A 18 15.51 -12.13 -32.17
C GLY A 18 14.55 -11.43 -31.21
N LEU A 19 13.91 -10.35 -31.67
CA LEU A 19 12.90 -9.64 -30.87
C LEU A 19 11.70 -10.53 -30.57
N LEU A 20 11.22 -11.29 -31.53
CA LEU A 20 10.12 -12.23 -31.34
C LEU A 20 10.47 -13.30 -30.29
N ALA A 21 11.66 -13.86 -30.34
CA ALA A 21 12.14 -14.83 -29.35
C ALA A 21 12.22 -14.23 -27.96
N CYS A 22 12.74 -12.99 -27.82
CA CYS A 22 12.77 -12.26 -26.55
C CYS A 22 11.36 -12.01 -26.01
N GLY A 23 10.43 -11.54 -26.85
CA GLY A 23 9.05 -11.28 -26.46
C GLY A 23 8.34 -12.55 -26.00
N LEU A 24 8.45 -13.64 -26.75
CA LEU A 24 7.88 -14.94 -26.40
C LEU A 24 8.49 -15.49 -25.10
N PHE A 25 9.80 -15.38 -24.93
CA PHE A 25 10.47 -15.77 -23.69
C PHE A 25 9.89 -15.03 -22.48
N ASN A 26 9.78 -13.69 -22.56
CA ASN A 26 9.27 -12.87 -21.46
C ASN A 26 7.76 -13.13 -21.20
N ILE A 27 6.96 -13.42 -22.25
CA ILE A 27 5.55 -13.80 -22.09
C ILE A 27 5.43 -15.17 -21.41
N VAL A 28 6.25 -16.15 -21.77
CA VAL A 28 6.21 -17.49 -21.16
C VAL A 28 6.64 -17.47 -19.71
N ILE A 29 7.71 -16.73 -19.39
CA ILE A 29 8.18 -16.60 -17.99
C ILE A 29 7.21 -15.73 -17.18
N ASP A 30 6.67 -14.67 -17.81
CA ASP A 30 5.71 -13.76 -17.19
C ASP A 30 6.17 -13.24 -15.81
N PRO A 31 7.32 -12.56 -15.73
CA PRO A 31 7.95 -12.21 -14.45
C PRO A 31 7.10 -11.27 -13.59
N TYR A 32 6.15 -10.56 -14.21
CA TYR A 32 5.28 -9.58 -13.57
C TYR A 32 3.84 -10.09 -13.35
N ASP A 33 3.55 -11.35 -13.75
CA ASP A 33 2.23 -11.96 -13.61
C ASP A 33 1.11 -11.21 -14.36
N ILE A 34 1.42 -10.78 -15.59
CA ILE A 34 0.52 -9.97 -16.41
C ILE A 34 -0.26 -10.84 -17.41
N PHE A 35 0.37 -11.90 -17.95
CA PHE A 35 -0.18 -12.70 -19.03
C PHE A 35 -0.95 -13.94 -18.56
N ASN A 36 -0.94 -14.23 -17.24
CA ASN A 36 -1.46 -15.48 -16.66
C ASN A 36 -0.84 -16.71 -17.36
N SER A 37 0.47 -16.66 -17.62
CA SER A 37 1.20 -17.73 -18.28
C SER A 37 1.18 -19.01 -17.44
N TYR A 38 1.20 -20.16 -18.11
CA TYR A 38 1.22 -21.45 -17.42
C TYR A 38 2.39 -21.55 -16.45
N GLU A 39 2.11 -21.91 -15.22
CA GLU A 39 3.11 -22.05 -14.16
C GLU A 39 3.91 -23.35 -14.33
N LEU A 40 5.21 -23.20 -14.55
CA LEU A 40 6.18 -24.28 -14.63
C LEU A 40 6.96 -24.37 -13.31
N PRO A 41 6.82 -25.46 -12.55
CA PRO A 41 7.57 -25.64 -11.30
C PRO A 41 9.07 -25.49 -11.50
N GLY A 42 9.72 -24.71 -10.64
CA GLY A 42 11.16 -24.43 -10.73
C GLY A 42 11.55 -23.41 -11.81
N VAL A 43 10.59 -22.84 -12.55
CA VAL A 43 10.87 -21.89 -13.66
C VAL A 43 10.21 -20.54 -13.41
N ASN A 44 8.88 -20.49 -13.29
CA ASN A 44 8.13 -19.24 -13.25
C ASN A 44 6.95 -19.24 -12.28
N GLN A 45 6.83 -20.23 -11.41
CA GLN A 45 5.76 -20.33 -10.41
C GLN A 45 5.78 -19.16 -9.43
N LEU A 46 6.98 -18.75 -8.97
CA LEU A 46 7.15 -17.62 -8.08
C LEU A 46 7.42 -16.35 -8.90
N LYS A 47 6.53 -15.37 -8.80
CA LYS A 47 6.58 -14.09 -9.52
C LYS A 47 7.29 -13.01 -8.66
N THR A 48 8.59 -13.21 -8.39
CA THR A 48 9.38 -12.35 -7.48
C THR A 48 9.60 -10.93 -8.02
N GLU A 49 9.48 -10.72 -9.32
CA GLU A 49 9.67 -9.42 -9.97
C GLU A 49 8.37 -8.58 -10.04
N LYS A 50 7.24 -9.14 -9.64
CA LYS A 50 5.91 -8.51 -9.67
C LYS A 50 5.91 -7.14 -8.97
N PHE A 51 6.65 -6.99 -7.87
CA PHE A 51 6.74 -5.74 -7.11
C PHE A 51 7.28 -4.56 -7.94
N LYS A 52 8.17 -4.80 -8.90
CA LYS A 52 8.75 -3.74 -9.73
C LYS A 52 7.75 -3.05 -10.66
N ASN A 53 6.60 -3.67 -10.87
CA ASN A 53 5.51 -3.14 -11.68
C ASN A 53 4.19 -3.14 -10.90
N LEU A 54 4.25 -2.74 -9.59
CA LEU A 54 3.11 -2.78 -8.67
C LEU A 54 1.85 -2.15 -9.26
N LYS A 55 1.97 -0.96 -9.79
CA LYS A 55 0.85 -0.20 -10.33
C LYS A 55 0.31 -0.79 -11.62
N LEU A 56 1.17 -1.37 -12.45
CA LEU A 56 0.75 -2.04 -13.69
C LEU A 56 -0.07 -3.30 -13.38
N PHE A 57 0.46 -4.22 -12.58
CA PHE A 57 -0.26 -5.47 -12.36
C PHE A 57 -1.58 -5.23 -11.59
N LYS A 58 -1.61 -4.30 -10.62
CA LYS A 58 -2.85 -3.97 -9.90
C LYS A 58 -3.92 -3.36 -10.80
N ALA A 59 -3.53 -2.50 -11.74
CA ALA A 59 -4.46 -1.98 -12.73
C ALA A 59 -5.04 -3.09 -13.62
N ILE A 60 -4.20 -4.03 -14.05
CA ILE A 60 -4.64 -5.15 -14.90
C ILE A 60 -5.49 -6.15 -14.11
N ASP A 61 -5.09 -6.49 -12.88
CA ASP A 61 -5.83 -7.42 -12.03
C ASP A 61 -7.28 -6.95 -11.80
N ILE A 62 -7.51 -5.66 -11.61
CA ILE A 62 -8.87 -5.10 -11.48
C ILE A 62 -9.74 -5.42 -12.67
N THR A 63 -9.20 -5.33 -13.89
CA THR A 63 -9.97 -5.59 -15.11
C THR A 63 -10.34 -7.08 -15.28
N LYS A 64 -9.53 -7.97 -14.70
CA LYS A 64 -9.71 -9.43 -14.76
C LYS A 64 -10.58 -9.96 -13.62
N ILE A 65 -10.25 -9.57 -12.38
CA ILE A 65 -10.88 -10.09 -11.15
C ILE A 65 -12.28 -9.50 -10.96
N LYS A 66 -12.48 -8.23 -11.35
CA LYS A 66 -13.74 -7.49 -11.18
C LYS A 66 -14.29 -7.60 -9.76
N PRO A 67 -13.53 -7.12 -8.74
CA PRO A 67 -13.88 -7.33 -7.34
C PRO A 67 -15.11 -6.54 -6.94
N LYS A 68 -15.95 -7.12 -6.07
CA LYS A 68 -17.08 -6.43 -5.42
C LYS A 68 -16.62 -5.63 -4.20
N THR A 69 -15.48 -5.98 -3.60
CA THR A 69 -14.84 -5.23 -2.52
C THR A 69 -13.41 -4.88 -2.91
N ILE A 70 -13.02 -3.62 -2.74
CA ILE A 70 -11.64 -3.19 -2.89
C ILE A 70 -11.10 -2.58 -1.61
N PHE A 71 -9.81 -2.84 -1.35
CA PHE A 71 -9.05 -2.18 -0.30
C PHE A 71 -8.11 -1.15 -0.92
N LEU A 72 -8.20 0.08 -0.47
CA LEU A 72 -7.37 1.20 -0.89
C LEU A 72 -6.51 1.68 0.26
N GLY A 73 -5.45 2.41 -0.04
CA GLY A 73 -4.55 3.00 0.94
C GLY A 73 -3.09 2.83 0.58
N SER A 74 -2.22 3.01 1.57
CA SER A 74 -0.77 2.87 1.44
C SER A 74 -0.30 1.41 1.60
N SER A 75 1.03 1.21 1.67
CA SER A 75 1.61 -0.10 2.02
C SER A 75 1.07 -0.69 3.33
N ARG A 76 0.60 0.13 4.26
CA ARG A 76 -0.01 -0.30 5.52
C ARG A 76 -1.25 -1.13 5.28
N ALA A 77 -2.16 -0.64 4.47
CA ALA A 77 -3.34 -1.39 4.02
C ALA A 77 -2.94 -2.58 3.13
N GLY A 78 -1.92 -2.41 2.26
CA GLY A 78 -1.41 -3.46 1.38
C GLY A 78 -0.87 -4.69 2.11
N ILE A 79 -0.21 -4.48 3.24
CA ILE A 79 0.40 -5.53 4.07
C ILE A 79 -0.59 -6.07 5.11
N GLY A 80 -1.34 -5.16 5.75
CA GLY A 80 -2.16 -5.50 6.93
C GLY A 80 -3.54 -6.05 6.59
N LEU A 81 -4.18 -5.62 5.50
CA LEU A 81 -5.58 -5.98 5.23
C LEU A 81 -5.70 -7.21 4.34
N ASN A 82 -6.39 -8.21 4.83
CA ASN A 82 -6.64 -9.46 4.12
C ASN A 82 -8.02 -9.47 3.43
N PRO A 83 -8.10 -9.46 2.08
CA PRO A 83 -9.38 -9.51 1.37
C PRO A 83 -10.20 -10.78 1.61
N THR A 84 -9.58 -11.87 2.07
CA THR A 84 -10.29 -13.12 2.41
C THR A 84 -10.72 -13.19 3.87
N HIS A 85 -10.71 -12.05 4.60
CA HIS A 85 -11.19 -12.01 5.98
C HIS A 85 -12.69 -12.35 6.03
N PRO A 86 -13.17 -13.18 7.00
CA PRO A 86 -14.56 -13.62 7.06
C PRO A 86 -15.60 -12.51 7.14
N ALA A 87 -15.23 -11.33 7.67
CA ALA A 87 -16.10 -10.15 7.70
C ALA A 87 -16.41 -9.59 6.30
N ILE A 88 -15.63 -9.95 5.27
CA ILE A 88 -15.80 -9.44 3.90
C ILE A 88 -16.73 -10.39 3.14
N VAL A 89 -18.01 -10.05 3.12
CA VAL A 89 -19.05 -10.90 2.51
C VAL A 89 -19.17 -10.69 1.00
N ASN A 90 -18.86 -9.49 0.51
CA ASN A 90 -18.96 -9.12 -0.91
C ASN A 90 -17.68 -9.55 -1.66
N GLN A 91 -17.69 -10.79 -2.12
CA GLN A 91 -16.58 -11.40 -2.87
C GLN A 91 -16.84 -11.37 -4.39
N PRO A 92 -15.79 -11.41 -5.24
CA PRO A 92 -14.39 -11.41 -4.88
C PRO A 92 -13.95 -10.06 -4.28
N ALA A 93 -12.96 -10.09 -3.39
CA ALA A 93 -12.35 -8.90 -2.81
C ALA A 93 -10.88 -8.81 -3.21
N TYR A 94 -10.38 -7.58 -3.43
CA TYR A 94 -9.04 -7.35 -3.91
C TYR A 94 -8.33 -6.22 -3.14
N ASN A 95 -7.09 -6.46 -2.74
CA ASN A 95 -6.25 -5.43 -2.12
C ASN A 95 -5.55 -4.59 -3.18
N LEU A 96 -6.13 -3.41 -3.44
CA LEU A 96 -5.68 -2.44 -4.44
C LEU A 96 -4.77 -1.34 -3.82
N ALA A 97 -4.39 -1.46 -2.55
CA ALA A 97 -3.54 -0.49 -1.88
C ALA A 97 -2.16 -0.36 -2.53
N LEU A 98 -1.62 0.88 -2.56
CA LEU A 98 -0.41 1.25 -3.28
C LEU A 98 0.70 1.64 -2.30
N SER A 99 1.87 0.97 -2.37
CA SER A 99 3.01 1.32 -1.54
C SER A 99 3.49 2.75 -1.83
N GLY A 100 3.60 3.57 -0.77
CA GLY A 100 4.07 4.95 -0.89
C GLY A 100 3.08 5.92 -1.53
N GLY A 101 1.93 5.47 -2.01
CA GLY A 101 0.94 6.30 -2.70
C GLY A 101 0.32 7.39 -1.81
N ASN A 102 -0.08 8.50 -2.44
CA ASN A 102 -0.88 9.55 -1.83
C ASN A 102 -2.38 9.31 -2.07
N ILE A 103 -3.23 10.21 -1.55
CA ILE A 103 -4.69 10.05 -1.70
C ILE A 103 -5.17 10.25 -3.15
N TYR A 104 -4.47 11.06 -3.96
CA TYR A 104 -4.77 11.22 -5.39
C TYR A 104 -4.61 9.89 -6.13
N GLU A 105 -3.51 9.17 -5.90
CA GLU A 105 -3.30 7.85 -6.51
C GLU A 105 -4.38 6.86 -6.10
N ALA A 106 -4.78 6.86 -4.81
CA ALA A 106 -5.88 6.03 -4.33
C ALA A 106 -7.20 6.37 -5.07
N LYS A 107 -7.49 7.68 -5.27
CA LYS A 107 -8.64 8.13 -6.06
C LYS A 107 -8.58 7.66 -7.51
N ARG A 108 -7.41 7.74 -8.17
CA ARG A 108 -7.26 7.29 -9.56
C ARG A 108 -7.52 5.80 -9.70
N TYR A 109 -6.98 4.98 -8.80
CA TYR A 109 -7.23 3.54 -8.80
C TYR A 109 -8.65 3.16 -8.41
N PHE A 110 -9.30 3.92 -7.51
CA PHE A 110 -10.74 3.80 -7.25
C PHE A 110 -11.57 4.02 -8.50
N LYS A 111 -11.30 5.12 -9.25
CA LYS A 111 -12.01 5.42 -10.51
C LYS A 111 -11.79 4.34 -11.56
N HIS A 112 -10.56 3.83 -11.68
CA HIS A 112 -10.24 2.72 -12.58
C HIS A 112 -11.01 1.44 -12.20
N ALA A 113 -11.04 1.10 -10.91
CA ALA A 113 -11.82 -0.03 -10.44
C ALA A 113 -13.30 0.12 -10.76
N LEU A 114 -13.88 1.29 -10.51
CA LEU A 114 -15.27 1.60 -10.76
C LEU A 114 -15.64 1.53 -12.25
N ALA A 115 -14.75 2.02 -13.13
CA ALA A 115 -14.94 1.97 -14.57
C ALA A 115 -14.93 0.52 -15.12
N ASN A 116 -14.16 -0.38 -14.49
CA ASN A 116 -14.02 -1.77 -14.92
C ASN A 116 -14.93 -2.74 -14.15
N GLN A 117 -15.49 -2.32 -13.01
CA GLN A 117 -16.40 -3.11 -12.18
C GLN A 117 -17.58 -2.25 -11.71
N PRO A 118 -18.65 -2.13 -12.54
CA PRO A 118 -19.84 -1.35 -12.18
C PRO A 118 -20.61 -1.89 -10.97
N GLU A 119 -20.42 -3.16 -10.62
CA GLU A 119 -21.04 -3.83 -9.48
C GLU A 119 -20.16 -3.78 -8.21
N LEU A 120 -19.27 -2.78 -8.09
CA LEU A 120 -18.50 -2.54 -6.89
C LEU A 120 -19.45 -2.18 -5.74
N GLU A 121 -19.40 -2.95 -4.65
CA GLU A 121 -20.32 -2.84 -3.52
C GLU A 121 -19.67 -2.21 -2.29
N THR A 122 -18.35 -2.47 -2.07
CA THR A 122 -17.66 -2.05 -0.84
C THR A 122 -16.28 -1.48 -1.14
N VAL A 123 -15.95 -0.38 -0.47
CA VAL A 123 -14.62 0.23 -0.46
C VAL A 123 -14.13 0.33 0.97
N VAL A 124 -12.94 -0.23 1.25
CA VAL A 124 -12.23 -0.05 2.52
C VAL A 124 -11.01 0.82 2.25
N LEU A 125 -10.94 2.01 2.83
CA LEU A 125 -9.88 2.97 2.59
C LEU A 125 -9.09 3.24 3.88
N GLY A 126 -7.85 2.80 3.91
CA GLY A 126 -6.88 3.19 4.94
C GLY A 126 -6.21 4.51 4.60
N ILE A 127 -6.29 5.48 5.49
CA ILE A 127 -5.67 6.79 5.33
C ILE A 127 -4.55 7.02 6.34
N ASP A 128 -3.54 7.75 5.90
CA ASP A 128 -2.33 8.04 6.67
C ASP A 128 -1.99 9.52 6.53
N LEU A 129 -1.47 10.14 7.58
CA LEU A 129 -1.13 11.56 7.57
C LEU A 129 -0.27 11.94 6.35
N PHE A 130 0.78 11.17 6.03
CA PHE A 130 1.68 11.49 4.91
C PHE A 130 1.00 11.49 3.54
N MET A 131 -0.13 10.77 3.37
CA MET A 131 -0.88 10.75 2.11
C MET A 131 -1.52 12.10 1.77
N PHE A 132 -1.58 13.02 2.74
CA PHE A 132 -2.15 14.35 2.61
C PHE A 132 -1.10 15.47 2.62
N ASN A 133 0.20 15.12 2.56
CA ASN A 133 1.25 16.13 2.45
C ASN A 133 1.29 16.67 1.01
N GLU A 134 1.18 17.99 0.84
CA GLU A 134 1.25 18.69 -0.45
C GLU A 134 2.52 18.32 -1.24
N LEU A 135 3.63 18.09 -0.55
CA LEU A 135 4.91 17.70 -1.15
C LEU A 135 5.01 16.19 -1.46
N LYS A 136 3.97 15.40 -1.16
CA LYS A 136 3.94 13.99 -1.54
C LYS A 136 3.56 13.85 -3.00
N VAL A 137 4.57 13.90 -3.87
CA VAL A 137 4.41 13.69 -5.30
C VAL A 137 3.93 12.27 -5.61
N ASN A 138 3.31 12.10 -6.76
CA ASN A 138 2.93 10.79 -7.26
C ASN A 138 4.18 9.93 -7.47
N GLU A 139 4.07 8.66 -7.18
CA GLU A 139 5.15 7.71 -7.42
C GLU A 139 5.44 7.59 -8.94
N LEU A 140 6.73 7.43 -9.29
CA LEU A 140 7.21 7.50 -10.67
C LEU A 140 6.56 6.49 -11.63
N ASP A 141 6.03 5.39 -11.13
CA ASP A 141 5.37 4.35 -11.91
C ASP A 141 3.87 4.58 -12.11
N LEU A 142 3.32 5.72 -11.63
CA LEU A 142 1.96 6.12 -11.95
C LEU A 142 1.87 6.49 -13.44
N ASN A 143 1.00 5.81 -14.15
CA ASN A 143 0.65 6.12 -15.53
C ASN A 143 -0.86 6.31 -15.62
N GLU A 144 -1.30 7.55 -15.80
CA GLU A 144 -2.72 7.88 -15.83
C GLU A 144 -3.45 7.33 -17.06
N GLU A 145 -2.78 7.30 -18.23
CA GLU A 145 -3.35 6.72 -19.44
C GLU A 145 -3.71 5.25 -19.25
N ARG A 146 -2.91 4.52 -18.44
CA ARG A 146 -3.18 3.11 -18.07
C ARG A 146 -4.52 2.96 -17.35
N LEU A 147 -4.89 3.95 -16.55
CA LEU A 147 -6.11 3.93 -15.74
C LEU A 147 -7.36 4.35 -16.51
N GLU A 148 -7.21 4.88 -17.73
CA GLU A 148 -8.32 5.25 -18.61
C GLU A 148 -8.79 4.11 -19.52
N ILE A 149 -8.06 2.98 -19.54
CA ILE A 149 -8.37 1.85 -20.42
C ILE A 149 -8.52 0.54 -19.63
N SER A 150 -9.24 -0.41 -20.22
CA SER A 150 -9.43 -1.75 -19.66
C SER A 150 -8.43 -2.80 -20.18
N ASN A 151 -7.49 -2.41 -21.02
CA ASN A 151 -6.47 -3.26 -21.63
C ASN A 151 -5.07 -2.76 -21.31
N ILE A 152 -4.06 -3.59 -21.63
CA ILE A 152 -2.66 -3.20 -21.48
C ILE A 152 -2.32 -2.13 -22.53
N LEU A 153 -1.71 -1.01 -22.13
CA LEU A 153 -1.17 -0.01 -23.03
C LEU A 153 -0.09 -0.63 -23.93
N PRO A 154 -0.02 -0.27 -25.25
CA PRO A 154 1.04 -0.74 -26.14
C PRO A 154 2.46 -0.48 -25.58
N GLN A 155 2.68 0.67 -24.96
CA GLN A 155 3.96 1.02 -24.34
C GLN A 155 4.28 0.13 -23.12
N ASP A 156 3.29 -0.17 -22.28
CA ASP A 156 3.46 -1.12 -21.17
C ASP A 156 3.77 -2.52 -21.72
N LEU A 157 3.04 -2.97 -22.75
CA LEU A 157 3.28 -4.25 -23.39
C LEU A 157 4.70 -4.36 -23.94
N LEU A 158 5.19 -3.34 -24.64
CA LEU A 158 6.57 -3.31 -25.15
C LEU A 158 7.57 -3.33 -24.00
N SER A 159 7.32 -2.57 -22.95
CA SER A 159 8.20 -2.51 -21.77
C SER A 159 8.34 -3.86 -21.07
N ILE A 160 7.24 -4.60 -20.87
CA ILE A 160 7.27 -5.89 -20.16
C ILE A 160 7.63 -7.09 -21.05
N THR A 161 7.70 -6.90 -22.38
CA THR A 161 8.01 -8.01 -23.31
C THR A 161 9.32 -7.82 -24.05
N LEU A 162 9.68 -6.61 -24.48
CA LEU A 162 10.81 -6.37 -25.38
C LEU A 162 11.94 -5.52 -24.79
N SER A 163 11.85 -5.13 -23.51
CA SER A 163 12.92 -4.37 -22.86
C SER A 163 14.02 -5.28 -22.30
N LEU A 164 15.19 -4.72 -22.07
CA LEU A 164 16.28 -5.38 -21.35
C LEU A 164 15.87 -5.70 -19.91
N ASP A 165 15.10 -4.79 -19.27
CA ASP A 165 14.59 -4.99 -17.91
C ASP A 165 13.68 -6.21 -17.83
N ALA A 166 12.84 -6.45 -18.85
CA ALA A 166 11.99 -7.62 -18.92
C ALA A 166 12.81 -8.92 -19.05
N ILE A 167 13.91 -8.90 -19.82
CA ILE A 167 14.83 -10.06 -19.94
C ILE A 167 15.49 -10.33 -18.58
N TYR A 168 16.01 -9.30 -17.91
CA TYR A 168 16.60 -9.42 -16.57
C TYR A 168 15.58 -9.92 -15.55
N ALA A 169 14.35 -9.39 -15.59
CA ALA A 169 13.29 -9.84 -14.70
C ALA A 169 12.93 -11.31 -14.93
N SER A 170 12.84 -11.75 -16.18
CA SER A 170 12.61 -13.16 -16.52
C SER A 170 13.75 -14.07 -16.04
N ALA A 171 15.00 -13.66 -16.25
CA ALA A 171 16.15 -14.39 -15.73
C ALA A 171 16.18 -14.48 -14.20
N ASN A 172 15.86 -13.38 -13.51
CA ASN A 172 15.75 -13.34 -12.05
C ASN A 172 14.58 -14.21 -11.55
N THR A 173 13.46 -14.22 -12.26
CA THR A 173 12.31 -15.09 -11.94
C THR A 173 12.74 -16.55 -11.98
N ILE A 174 13.41 -17.00 -13.04
CA ILE A 174 13.95 -18.37 -13.13
C ILE A 174 14.93 -18.65 -11.99
N LYS A 175 15.90 -17.76 -11.75
CA LYS A 175 16.86 -17.88 -10.66
C LYS A 175 16.19 -18.00 -9.30
N SER A 176 15.16 -17.20 -9.05
CA SER A 176 14.38 -17.24 -7.80
C SER A 176 13.63 -18.55 -7.63
N ASN A 177 13.06 -19.09 -8.72
CA ASN A 177 12.34 -20.37 -8.68
C ASN A 177 13.26 -21.58 -8.43
N LEU A 178 14.56 -21.44 -8.66
CA LEU A 178 15.57 -22.45 -8.29
C LEU A 178 16.03 -22.32 -6.83
N ASN A 179 15.69 -21.22 -6.15
CA ASN A 179 16.05 -21.00 -4.75
C ASN A 179 14.96 -21.56 -3.83
N PRO A 180 15.25 -22.58 -2.99
CA PRO A 180 14.27 -23.18 -2.09
C PRO A 180 13.72 -22.20 -1.02
N ASN A 181 14.41 -21.07 -0.81
CA ASN A 181 14.00 -20.03 0.11
C ASN A 181 13.20 -18.89 -0.53
N ALA A 182 12.95 -18.94 -1.85
CA ALA A 182 12.15 -17.95 -2.52
C ALA A 182 10.66 -18.09 -2.14
N TYR A 183 9.93 -16.98 -2.21
CA TYR A 183 8.53 -16.89 -1.79
C TYR A 183 7.76 -15.92 -2.68
N HIS A 184 6.43 -16.03 -2.66
CA HIS A 184 5.56 -15.08 -3.32
C HIS A 184 5.60 -13.73 -2.59
N LEU A 185 5.68 -12.63 -3.35
CA LEU A 185 5.59 -11.26 -2.80
C LEU A 185 4.15 -10.80 -2.64
N PHE A 186 3.25 -11.30 -3.45
CA PHE A 186 1.83 -10.99 -3.43
C PHE A 186 0.98 -12.24 -3.47
N LYS A 187 -0.16 -12.19 -2.79
CA LYS A 187 -1.24 -13.18 -2.96
C LYS A 187 -2.02 -12.84 -4.22
N GLU A 188 -2.78 -13.79 -4.75
CA GLU A 188 -3.66 -13.61 -5.91
C GLU A 188 -4.69 -12.48 -5.69
N ASN A 189 -5.11 -12.28 -4.44
CA ASN A 189 -6.03 -11.21 -4.03
C ASN A 189 -5.35 -9.83 -3.87
N GLY A 190 -4.13 -9.64 -4.34
CA GLY A 190 -3.39 -8.37 -4.30
C GLY A 190 -2.75 -8.00 -2.95
N MET A 191 -2.98 -8.78 -1.89
CA MET A 191 -2.36 -8.55 -0.58
C MET A 191 -0.85 -8.79 -0.64
N HIS A 192 -0.05 -7.90 -0.05
CA HIS A 192 1.39 -8.09 0.06
C HIS A 192 1.70 -9.24 1.02
N TYR A 193 2.47 -10.22 0.56
CA TYR A 193 2.81 -11.41 1.33
C TYR A 193 4.03 -11.16 2.23
N THR A 194 3.91 -11.42 3.52
CA THR A 194 4.94 -11.10 4.52
C THR A 194 5.83 -12.27 4.93
N SER A 195 5.72 -13.44 4.26
CA SER A 195 6.46 -14.66 4.64
C SER A 195 7.98 -14.51 4.69
N TYR A 196 8.54 -13.49 4.02
CA TYR A 196 9.98 -13.19 4.11
C TYR A 196 10.41 -12.84 5.54
N SER A 197 9.63 -12.04 6.24
CA SER A 197 9.94 -11.64 7.60
C SER A 197 9.73 -12.75 8.62
N GLU A 198 8.91 -13.76 8.31
CA GLU A 198 8.71 -14.92 9.16
C GLU A 198 9.88 -15.92 9.10
N ARG A 199 10.64 -15.95 7.99
CA ARG A 199 11.73 -16.90 7.74
C ARG A 199 13.12 -16.36 8.06
N HIS A 200 13.30 -15.04 8.13
CA HIS A 200 14.56 -14.39 8.48
C HIS A 200 14.43 -13.86 9.91
N PRO A 201 15.48 -13.97 10.73
CA PRO A 201 15.43 -13.39 12.08
C PRO A 201 15.01 -11.92 11.94
N PRO A 202 13.97 -11.53 12.66
CA PRO A 202 13.41 -10.21 12.54
C PRO A 202 14.43 -9.19 13.04
N GLN A 203 14.96 -8.38 12.15
CA GLN A 203 15.74 -7.20 12.53
C GLN A 203 14.77 -6.05 12.83
N ILE A 204 13.79 -6.29 13.70
CA ILE A 204 12.68 -5.37 13.94
C ILE A 204 13.21 -4.03 14.45
N ILE A 205 14.12 -4.03 15.42
CA ILE A 205 14.70 -2.80 15.97
C ILE A 205 15.40 -1.98 14.85
N ASN A 206 16.14 -2.65 13.96
CA ASN A 206 16.79 -1.97 12.83
C ASN A 206 15.77 -1.44 11.80
N ARG A 207 14.68 -2.16 11.58
CA ARG A 207 13.58 -1.69 10.71
C ARG A 207 12.89 -0.47 11.29
N PHE A 208 12.65 -0.44 12.60
CA PHE A 208 12.14 0.75 13.29
C PHE A 208 13.08 1.95 13.09
N LYS A 209 14.39 1.78 13.35
CA LYS A 209 15.38 2.84 13.14
C LYS A 209 15.37 3.36 11.70
N LYS A 210 15.39 2.47 10.73
CA LYS A 210 15.39 2.82 9.31
C LYS A 210 14.13 3.58 8.94
N SER A 211 12.96 3.03 9.27
CA SER A 211 11.67 3.61 8.89
C SER A 211 11.46 4.99 9.56
N ILE A 212 11.73 5.15 10.86
CA ILE A 212 11.64 6.44 11.54
C ILE A 212 12.58 7.48 10.88
N SER A 213 13.83 7.08 10.58
CA SER A 213 14.78 7.97 9.90
C SER A 213 14.31 8.38 8.50
N GLU A 214 13.68 7.47 7.76
CA GLU A 214 13.10 7.76 6.44
C GLU A 214 11.98 8.81 6.54
N TYR A 215 11.11 8.72 7.53
CA TYR A 215 10.05 9.70 7.74
C TYR A 215 10.59 11.12 8.02
N PHE A 216 11.72 11.24 8.70
CA PHE A 216 12.35 12.55 8.95
C PHE A 216 13.10 13.12 7.74
N LYS A 217 13.64 12.28 6.87
CA LYS A 217 14.60 12.67 5.81
C LYS A 217 13.99 12.77 4.42
N THR A 218 12.96 11.97 4.15
CA THR A 218 12.38 11.86 2.82
C THR A 218 11.33 12.93 2.61
N ASP A 219 11.45 13.65 1.49
CA ASP A 219 10.45 14.62 1.07
C ASP A 219 9.08 13.93 0.88
N GLY A 220 8.02 14.65 1.21
CA GLY A 220 6.66 14.12 1.13
C GLY A 220 6.22 13.26 2.33
N TYR A 221 7.10 13.01 3.31
CA TYR A 221 6.70 12.42 4.59
C TYR A 221 6.59 13.51 5.66
N TYR A 222 7.50 13.59 6.64
CA TYR A 222 7.43 14.55 7.72
C TYR A 222 8.31 15.78 7.52
N LYS A 223 9.24 15.72 6.56
CA LYS A 223 10.06 16.86 6.19
C LYS A 223 9.21 17.88 5.43
N GLU A 224 9.21 19.12 5.89
CA GLU A 224 8.50 20.24 5.26
C GLU A 224 7.01 19.93 4.94
N TYR A 225 6.31 19.34 5.91
CA TYR A 225 4.93 18.91 5.75
C TYR A 225 3.96 20.10 5.65
N HIS A 226 3.13 20.11 4.64
CA HIS A 226 1.98 21.00 4.48
C HIS A 226 0.72 20.17 4.18
N LEU A 227 -0.36 20.40 4.95
CA LEU A 227 -1.63 19.74 4.70
C LEU A 227 -2.25 20.24 3.40
N SER A 228 -2.49 19.33 2.45
CA SER A 228 -3.00 19.64 1.13
C SER A 228 -4.53 19.70 1.10
N ASN A 229 -5.08 20.86 0.77
CA ASN A 229 -6.52 21.01 0.50
C ASN A 229 -6.95 20.24 -0.76
N GLU A 230 -6.08 20.09 -1.75
CA GLU A 230 -6.35 19.29 -2.95
C GLU A 230 -6.55 17.81 -2.57
N PHE A 231 -5.69 17.26 -1.72
CA PHE A 231 -5.81 15.88 -1.28
C PHE A 231 -7.02 15.64 -0.35
N LEU A 232 -7.43 16.63 0.44
CA LEU A 232 -8.70 16.58 1.16
C LEU A 232 -9.89 16.58 0.19
N SER A 233 -9.83 17.37 -0.87
CA SER A 233 -10.84 17.36 -1.94
C SER A 233 -10.89 16.03 -2.69
N ASP A 234 -9.74 15.37 -2.89
CA ASP A 234 -9.67 14.03 -3.49
C ASP A 234 -10.36 12.97 -2.62
N LEU A 235 -10.18 13.04 -1.30
CA LEU A 235 -10.91 12.20 -0.34
C LEU A 235 -12.41 12.46 -0.42
N GLN A 236 -12.82 13.73 -0.44
CA GLN A 236 -14.23 14.13 -0.55
C GLN A 236 -14.85 13.63 -1.85
N GLU A 237 -14.09 13.61 -2.97
CA GLU A 237 -14.57 13.07 -4.24
C GLU A 237 -14.82 11.57 -4.15
N ILE A 238 -13.90 10.77 -3.58
CA ILE A 238 -14.09 9.33 -3.35
C ILE A 238 -15.39 9.10 -2.56
N VAL A 239 -15.54 9.79 -1.44
CA VAL A 239 -16.73 9.68 -0.56
C VAL A 239 -18.01 10.05 -1.29
N SER A 240 -18.00 11.14 -2.04
CA SER A 240 -19.18 11.64 -2.79
C SER A 240 -19.59 10.65 -3.87
N VAL A 241 -18.64 10.05 -4.60
CA VAL A 241 -18.93 9.03 -5.61
C VAL A 241 -19.51 7.77 -4.98
N CYS A 242 -18.93 7.30 -3.87
CA CYS A 242 -19.46 6.14 -3.15
C CYS A 242 -20.90 6.39 -2.67
N LYS A 243 -21.18 7.54 -2.07
CA LYS A 243 -22.54 7.93 -1.65
C LYS A 243 -23.51 7.98 -2.83
N LYS A 244 -23.11 8.60 -3.95
CA LYS A 244 -23.94 8.71 -5.16
C LYS A 244 -24.30 7.34 -5.76
N LEU A 245 -23.38 6.39 -5.71
CA LEU A 245 -23.54 5.05 -6.29
C LEU A 245 -24.01 4.00 -5.28
N ASN A 246 -24.30 4.42 -4.04
CA ASN A 246 -24.69 3.53 -2.95
C ASN A 246 -23.66 2.42 -2.66
N ILE A 247 -22.37 2.77 -2.75
CA ILE A 247 -21.25 1.89 -2.40
C ILE A 247 -20.97 2.09 -0.90
N ASP A 248 -20.89 0.99 -0.14
CA ASP A 248 -20.52 1.04 1.27
C ASP A 248 -19.03 1.40 1.40
N ILE A 249 -18.74 2.59 1.94
CA ILE A 249 -17.38 3.04 2.17
C ILE A 249 -17.04 3.04 3.65
N LYS A 250 -15.95 2.34 4.00
CA LYS A 250 -15.36 2.27 5.33
C LYS A 250 -13.99 2.95 5.31
N ILE A 251 -13.83 4.03 6.06
CA ILE A 251 -12.55 4.75 6.14
C ILE A 251 -11.97 4.59 7.53
N PHE A 252 -10.65 4.39 7.59
CA PHE A 252 -9.95 4.28 8.86
C PHE A 252 -8.55 4.91 8.80
N ILE A 253 -8.11 5.48 9.93
CA ILE A 253 -6.73 5.92 10.14
C ILE A 253 -5.93 4.71 10.61
N SER A 254 -4.83 4.42 9.90
CA SER A 254 -4.04 3.21 10.13
C SER A 254 -3.44 3.14 11.55
N PRO A 255 -3.43 1.95 12.18
CA PRO A 255 -2.84 1.71 13.49
C PRO A 255 -1.32 1.64 13.44
N SER A 256 -0.64 2.73 13.08
CA SER A 256 0.82 2.77 13.16
C SER A 256 1.29 2.70 14.61
N HIS A 257 2.48 2.14 14.85
CA HIS A 257 3.05 2.05 16.19
C HIS A 257 3.19 3.44 16.86
N ALA A 258 3.06 3.54 18.18
CA ALA A 258 3.13 4.79 18.94
C ALA A 258 4.35 5.64 18.60
N THR A 259 5.51 5.03 18.31
CA THR A 259 6.72 5.75 17.87
C THR A 259 6.57 6.48 16.54
N GLN A 260 5.61 6.11 15.69
CA GLN A 260 5.30 6.86 14.47
C GLN A 260 4.69 8.23 14.81
N TRP A 261 3.79 8.27 15.78
CA TRP A 261 3.16 9.50 16.25
C TRP A 261 4.14 10.35 17.07
N GLU A 262 5.01 9.69 17.83
CA GLU A 262 6.12 10.38 18.50
C GLU A 262 7.10 11.00 17.49
N ALA A 263 7.38 10.34 16.37
CA ALA A 263 8.17 10.92 15.29
C ALA A 263 7.48 12.14 14.65
N ALA A 264 6.16 12.09 14.44
CA ALA A 264 5.40 13.26 13.98
C ALA A 264 5.49 14.42 14.99
N ARG A 265 5.39 14.15 16.30
CA ARG A 265 5.58 15.14 17.37
C ARG A 265 6.99 15.73 17.35
N ALA A 266 8.02 14.90 17.27
CA ALA A 266 9.42 15.32 17.19
C ALA A 266 9.71 16.15 15.93
N ALA A 267 9.00 15.89 14.83
CA ALA A 267 9.05 16.72 13.62
C ALA A 267 8.30 18.05 13.76
N GLY A 268 7.54 18.27 14.84
CA GLY A 268 6.74 19.48 15.05
C GLY A 268 5.37 19.45 14.37
N LEU A 269 4.87 18.27 13.98
CA LEU A 269 3.65 18.10 13.20
C LEU A 269 2.41 17.80 14.05
N TRP A 270 2.49 17.90 15.38
CA TRP A 270 1.38 17.51 16.24
C TRP A 270 0.09 18.32 15.99
N SER A 271 0.22 19.64 15.84
CA SER A 271 -0.91 20.52 15.51
C SER A 271 -1.53 20.18 14.15
N ILE A 272 -0.68 19.87 13.16
CA ILE A 272 -1.14 19.47 11.81
C ILE A 272 -1.83 18.10 11.86
N PHE A 273 -1.33 17.17 12.66
CA PHE A 273 -1.98 15.88 12.87
C PHE A 273 -3.40 16.02 13.45
N GLU A 274 -3.56 16.92 14.43
CA GLU A 274 -4.89 17.22 14.98
C GLU A 274 -5.79 17.94 13.98
N GLU A 275 -5.26 18.92 13.24
CA GLU A 275 -5.96 19.64 12.18
C GLU A 275 -6.44 18.66 11.09
N TRP A 276 -5.55 17.79 10.60
CA TRP A 276 -5.89 16.78 9.60
C TRP A 276 -7.07 15.89 10.05
N LYS A 277 -7.12 15.46 11.30
CA LYS A 277 -8.25 14.68 11.81
C LYS A 277 -9.55 15.48 11.81
N ARG A 278 -9.51 16.76 12.19
CA ARG A 278 -10.68 17.65 12.13
C ARG A 278 -11.20 17.78 10.71
N GLU A 279 -10.32 18.04 9.75
CA GLU A 279 -10.68 18.16 8.33
C GLU A 279 -11.28 16.86 7.78
N VAL A 280 -10.68 15.71 8.12
CA VAL A 280 -11.17 14.40 7.63
C VAL A 280 -12.58 14.10 8.18
N VAL A 281 -12.87 14.37 9.44
CA VAL A 281 -14.19 14.06 10.01
C VAL A 281 -15.30 14.96 9.49
N GLU A 282 -14.99 16.17 9.00
CA GLU A 282 -15.96 17.03 8.30
C GLU A 282 -16.39 16.41 6.95
N ILE A 283 -15.55 15.59 6.32
CA ILE A 283 -15.87 14.88 5.07
C ILE A 283 -16.74 13.65 5.36
N ILE A 284 -16.32 12.84 6.35
CA ILE A 284 -16.98 11.58 6.72
C ILE A 284 -16.51 11.13 8.12
N PRO A 285 -17.40 10.52 8.93
CA PRO A 285 -16.96 9.80 10.13
C PRO A 285 -15.89 8.77 9.80
N VAL A 286 -14.81 8.69 10.60
CA VAL A 286 -13.69 7.80 10.36
C VAL A 286 -13.34 6.99 11.60
N TRP A 287 -12.98 5.72 11.43
CA TRP A 287 -12.44 4.90 12.51
C TRP A 287 -10.97 5.25 12.74
N ASP A 288 -10.65 5.72 13.93
CA ASP A 288 -9.28 6.07 14.31
C ASP A 288 -8.65 4.94 15.14
N PHE A 289 -7.68 4.24 14.55
CA PHE A 289 -6.89 3.23 15.23
C PHE A 289 -5.51 3.73 15.65
N SER A 290 -5.24 5.01 15.42
CA SER A 290 -3.95 5.64 15.76
C SER A 290 -3.86 6.00 17.25
N GLY A 291 -2.70 6.48 17.68
CA GLY A 291 -2.50 6.94 19.05
C GLY A 291 -1.72 5.94 19.92
N TYR A 292 -2.05 5.87 21.21
CA TYR A 292 -1.25 5.20 22.25
C TYR A 292 -2.10 4.14 22.98
N ASN A 293 -2.76 3.27 22.25
CA ASN A 293 -3.59 2.20 22.77
C ASN A 293 -2.78 0.90 23.02
N SER A 294 -3.44 -0.14 23.53
CA SER A 294 -2.82 -1.42 23.89
C SER A 294 -2.10 -2.13 22.72
N ILE A 295 -2.56 -1.91 21.48
CA ILE A 295 -1.96 -2.49 20.27
C ILE A 295 -0.79 -1.62 19.79
N THR A 296 -1.01 -0.30 19.62
CA THR A 296 -0.03 0.61 19.04
C THR A 296 1.17 0.88 19.96
N ALA A 297 1.02 0.70 21.26
CA ALA A 297 2.07 0.91 22.26
C ALA A 297 2.85 -0.38 22.61
N GLU A 298 2.73 -1.45 21.81
CA GLU A 298 3.48 -2.70 22.02
C GLU A 298 4.98 -2.40 22.22
N PRO A 299 5.66 -2.99 23.25
CA PRO A 299 7.08 -2.80 23.44
C PRO A 299 7.90 -3.25 22.23
N ILE A 300 8.85 -2.40 21.79
CA ILE A 300 9.73 -2.73 20.65
C ILE A 300 10.67 -3.85 21.06
N SER A 301 10.58 -4.98 20.36
CA SER A 301 11.44 -6.14 20.54
C SER A 301 11.57 -6.92 19.23
N GLU A 302 12.55 -7.82 19.15
CA GLU A 302 12.69 -8.72 17.99
C GLU A 302 11.54 -9.73 17.88
N ASP A 303 10.78 -9.95 18.96
CA ASP A 303 9.66 -10.88 19.06
C ASP A 303 8.28 -10.19 18.97
N MET A 304 8.22 -8.93 18.50
CA MET A 304 6.96 -8.19 18.35
C MET A 304 5.93 -8.99 17.54
N LYS A 305 4.68 -8.96 18.03
CA LYS A 305 3.57 -9.68 17.41
C LYS A 305 2.72 -8.84 16.48
N ASN A 306 2.69 -7.51 16.70
CA ASN A 306 1.78 -6.62 16.03
C ASN A 306 2.43 -5.86 14.86
N TYR A 307 3.77 -5.70 14.85
CA TYR A 307 4.45 -4.82 13.91
C TYR A 307 5.65 -5.45 13.23
N TRP A 308 5.92 -5.00 12.00
CA TRP A 308 7.15 -5.24 11.24
C TRP A 308 8.16 -4.09 11.43
N ASP A 309 7.67 -2.88 11.61
CA ASP A 309 8.39 -1.63 11.89
C ASP A 309 7.40 -0.62 12.49
N ASN A 310 7.80 0.64 12.70
CA ASN A 310 6.92 1.66 13.28
C ASN A 310 5.71 2.03 12.40
N SER A 311 5.75 1.71 11.13
CA SER A 311 4.74 2.06 10.13
C SER A 311 3.81 0.89 9.80
N HIS A 312 4.37 -0.31 9.63
CA HIS A 312 3.67 -1.46 9.09
C HIS A 312 3.23 -2.44 10.19
N TYR A 313 1.95 -2.54 10.37
CA TYR A 313 1.32 -3.55 11.23
C TYR A 313 1.18 -4.90 10.52
N ARG A 314 1.10 -5.97 11.31
CA ARG A 314 0.89 -7.33 10.81
C ARG A 314 -0.57 -7.57 10.46
N LYS A 315 -0.81 -8.62 9.69
CA LYS A 315 -2.16 -9.06 9.29
C LYS A 315 -3.10 -9.23 10.49
N GLU A 316 -2.61 -9.74 11.60
CA GLU A 316 -3.38 -9.97 12.83
C GLU A 316 -3.97 -8.66 13.37
N VAL A 317 -3.24 -7.56 13.30
CA VAL A 317 -3.76 -6.23 13.63
C VAL A 317 -4.76 -5.76 12.58
N GLY A 318 -4.49 -6.03 11.31
CA GLY A 318 -5.44 -5.76 10.22
C GLY A 318 -6.75 -6.53 10.37
N ASP A 319 -6.71 -7.76 10.86
CA ASP A 319 -7.91 -8.55 11.17
C ASP A 319 -8.74 -7.88 12.29
N LEU A 320 -8.09 -7.33 13.34
CA LEU A 320 -8.78 -6.53 14.37
C LEU A 320 -9.40 -5.26 13.82
N VAL A 321 -8.71 -4.58 12.89
CA VAL A 321 -9.27 -3.42 12.17
C VAL A 321 -10.52 -3.82 11.42
N LEU A 322 -10.48 -4.90 10.64
CA LEU A 322 -11.63 -5.39 9.88
C LEU A 322 -12.77 -5.85 10.79
N ASN A 323 -12.46 -6.50 11.92
CA ASN A 323 -13.46 -6.87 12.92
C ASN A 323 -14.24 -5.64 13.40
N ARG A 324 -13.54 -4.55 13.75
CA ARG A 324 -14.17 -3.31 14.21
C ARG A 324 -14.97 -2.61 13.10
N LEU A 325 -14.42 -2.52 11.88
CA LEU A 325 -15.06 -1.85 10.75
C LEU A 325 -16.36 -2.53 10.30
N PHE A 326 -16.44 -3.86 10.42
CA PHE A 326 -17.57 -4.66 9.94
C PHE A 326 -18.43 -5.24 11.07
N HIS A 327 -18.19 -4.85 12.32
CA HIS A 327 -18.90 -5.38 13.50
C HIS A 327 -18.87 -6.91 13.57
N TYR A 328 -17.69 -7.50 13.24
CA TYR A 328 -17.47 -8.93 13.23
C TYR A 328 -16.59 -9.35 14.40
N GLN A 329 -17.06 -10.28 15.26
CA GLN A 329 -16.31 -10.75 16.43
C GLN A 329 -15.69 -9.58 17.24
N GLU A 330 -16.47 -8.55 17.54
CA GLU A 330 -16.01 -7.34 18.24
C GLU A 330 -15.42 -7.64 19.62
N GLU A 331 -15.84 -8.73 20.25
CA GLU A 331 -15.29 -9.24 21.51
C GLU A 331 -13.80 -9.63 21.44
N MET A 332 -13.26 -9.84 20.23
CA MET A 332 -11.84 -10.09 20.00
C MET A 332 -11.02 -8.81 19.89
N VAL A 333 -11.66 -7.65 19.75
CA VAL A 333 -11.00 -6.35 19.57
C VAL A 333 -10.86 -5.68 20.93
N PRO A 334 -9.65 -5.26 21.35
CA PRO A 334 -9.47 -4.51 22.59
C PRO A 334 -10.36 -3.25 22.62
N ASP A 335 -10.94 -2.95 23.80
CA ASP A 335 -11.87 -1.82 23.96
C ASP A 335 -11.22 -0.47 23.61
N ASP A 336 -9.91 -0.32 23.83
CA ASP A 336 -9.13 0.87 23.54
C ASP A 336 -8.62 0.93 22.08
N PHE A 337 -8.96 -0.06 21.23
CA PHE A 337 -8.48 -0.14 19.84
C PHE A 337 -9.60 0.16 18.84
N GLY A 338 -9.51 1.35 18.25
CA GLY A 338 -10.44 1.85 17.24
C GLY A 338 -11.62 2.64 17.83
N VAL A 339 -11.62 3.94 17.60
CA VAL A 339 -12.67 4.88 17.99
C VAL A 339 -13.28 5.49 16.75
N LEU A 340 -14.62 5.43 16.62
CA LEU A 340 -15.30 6.14 15.54
C LEU A 340 -15.34 7.64 15.88
N ILE A 341 -14.57 8.43 15.14
CA ILE A 341 -14.54 9.89 15.30
C ILE A 341 -15.44 10.58 14.29
N THR A 342 -16.09 11.64 14.78
CA THR A 342 -17.08 12.45 14.09
C THR A 342 -16.85 13.92 14.41
N PRO A 343 -17.47 14.88 13.72
CA PRO A 343 -17.38 16.29 14.10
C PRO A 343 -17.80 16.59 15.55
N THR A 344 -18.65 15.74 16.14
CA THR A 344 -19.19 15.96 17.49
C THR A 344 -18.31 15.46 18.62
N ASN A 345 -17.38 14.51 18.37
CA ASN A 345 -16.53 13.92 19.40
C ASN A 345 -15.01 14.03 19.13
N VAL A 346 -14.61 14.62 18.00
CA VAL A 346 -13.20 14.71 17.63
C VAL A 346 -12.35 15.45 18.66
N GLU A 347 -12.85 16.52 19.26
CA GLU A 347 -12.12 17.31 20.26
C GLU A 347 -11.87 16.52 21.56
N ASP A 348 -12.87 15.80 22.04
CA ASP A 348 -12.74 14.93 23.20
C ASP A 348 -11.73 13.81 22.91
N HIS A 349 -11.79 13.20 21.72
CA HIS A 349 -10.85 12.18 21.29
C HIS A 349 -9.42 12.72 21.19
N LEU A 350 -9.19 13.92 20.62
CA LEU A 350 -7.87 14.56 20.55
C LEU A 350 -7.34 14.87 21.95
N SER A 351 -8.20 15.31 22.87
CA SER A 351 -7.83 15.55 24.28
C SER A 351 -7.40 14.25 24.96
N GLN A 352 -8.09 13.14 24.69
CA GLN A 352 -7.70 11.82 25.19
C GLN A 352 -6.33 11.39 24.64
N ILE A 353 -6.10 11.50 23.33
CA ILE A 353 -4.80 11.15 22.71
C ILE A 353 -3.64 11.96 23.33
N ARG A 354 -3.83 13.25 23.62
CA ARG A 354 -2.81 14.07 24.31
C ARG A 354 -2.50 13.53 25.70
N THR A 355 -3.52 13.10 26.43
CA THR A 355 -3.39 12.51 27.78
C THR A 355 -2.66 11.17 27.73
N GLU A 356 -3.00 10.33 26.78
CA GLU A 356 -2.36 9.02 26.55
C GLU A 356 -0.90 9.20 26.13
N GLN A 357 -0.60 10.16 25.23
CA GLN A 357 0.76 10.51 24.82
C GLN A 357 1.59 10.97 26.03
N ALA A 358 1.06 11.86 26.86
CA ALA A 358 1.76 12.34 28.05
C ALA A 358 2.02 11.21 29.07
N SER A 359 1.09 10.27 29.21
CA SER A 359 1.25 9.08 30.05
C SER A 359 2.32 8.15 29.49
N TRP A 360 2.25 7.85 28.19
CA TRP A 360 3.21 6.99 27.50
C TRP A 360 4.64 7.55 27.57
N THR A 361 4.81 8.86 27.34
CA THR A 361 6.12 9.53 27.44
C THR A 361 6.75 9.39 28.84
N LYS A 362 5.94 9.47 29.89
CA LYS A 362 6.42 9.28 31.27
C LYS A 362 6.78 7.84 31.57
N LYS A 363 6.03 6.89 31.02
CA LYS A 363 6.22 5.46 31.26
C LYS A 363 7.40 4.90 30.46
N ASP A 364 7.61 5.39 29.25
CA ASP A 364 8.58 4.87 28.28
C ASP A 364 9.54 5.95 27.75
N PRO A 365 10.28 6.68 28.61
CA PRO A 365 11.16 7.79 28.19
C PRO A 365 12.27 7.34 27.23
N ASP A 366 12.72 6.08 27.32
CA ASP A 366 13.73 5.52 26.43
C ASP A 366 13.21 5.41 24.97
N LYS A 367 11.91 5.19 24.78
CA LYS A 367 11.31 5.17 23.44
C LYS A 367 11.20 6.56 22.82
N VAL A 368 10.93 7.56 23.65
CA VAL A 368 10.97 8.98 23.24
C VAL A 368 12.37 9.34 22.77
N LYS A 369 13.38 9.05 23.61
CA LYS A 369 14.79 9.26 23.26
C LYS A 369 15.19 8.51 22.01
N PHE A 370 14.77 7.25 21.88
CA PHE A 370 15.02 6.44 20.68
C PHE A 370 14.53 7.13 19.39
N VAL A 371 13.36 7.77 19.42
CA VAL A 371 12.83 8.52 18.28
C VAL A 371 13.63 9.82 18.06
N GLU A 372 13.91 10.57 19.13
CA GLU A 372 14.64 11.85 19.06
C GLU A 372 16.07 11.66 18.52
N ASP A 373 16.78 10.61 18.94
CA ASP A 373 18.13 10.26 18.48
C ASP A 373 18.20 9.95 16.96
N LEU A 374 17.06 9.64 16.33
CA LEU A 374 16.97 9.38 14.89
C LEU A 374 16.64 10.61 14.04
N LYS A 375 16.29 11.73 14.71
CA LYS A 375 16.03 12.99 14.04
C LYS A 375 17.35 13.58 13.51
N PRO A 376 17.41 14.04 12.26
CA PRO A 376 18.59 14.73 11.73
C PRO A 376 18.93 15.95 12.58
N GLU A 377 20.22 16.17 12.85
CA GLU A 377 20.69 17.46 13.37
C GLU A 377 20.35 18.56 12.33
N LYS A 378 19.90 19.71 12.83
CA LYS A 378 19.51 20.85 11.99
C LYS A 378 20.70 21.47 11.28
#